data_4d5e9d108e0039ce7f846c3b41079e23
#
_entry.id   4d5e9d108e0039ce7f846c3b41079e23
#
_cell.length_a   1.000
_cell.length_b   1.000
_cell.length_c   1.000
_cell.angle_alpha   90.00
_cell.angle_beta   90.00
_cell.angle_gamma   90.00
#
_symmetry.space_group_name_H-M   'P 1'
#
loop_
_entity.id
_entity.type
_entity.pdbx_description
1 polymer ?
#
loop_
_entity_poly.entity_id
_entity_poly.type
_entity_poly.pdbx_seq_one_letter_code
_entity_poly.pdbx_strand_id
1 'polypeptide(L)'
;MLLLADIRRILQAIGDVASSQSRRPQAQQRAAEFRRAEKKYGVPGTIITAFWALESDFGAGTSKQTQIFNSLATLAYDCRRPELFRGELISAMKIIDRGYLTLPRMVGSWAGELGQTQFLPSHYLEYAVDADCDGRRDLIRSDADIIQSTASFIKHLGWKRGEPWLQEVQVPTRMPWREADLAIKHPLSKLGAWGVKDRNGRALKGDARAALLLPMGRNGPAFIAYRNFDIYPQWNQSLNYATTAAYLATRLTGVPRYRAGRGAVEEFGYKRILALQEQLNKRGFDTGGIDGKHGVKSRAAVKAAQIKFGLPADSYPSSELVRRLR
;
A
#
# COMPACT_ATOMS: atom_id res chain seq x y z
N MET A 1 -1.73 -4.58 -15.19
CA MET A 1 -0.62 -5.46 -15.69
C MET A 1 0.72 -5.20 -15.01
N LEU A 2 1.09 -3.96 -14.72
CA LEU A 2 2.30 -3.59 -13.95
C LEU A 2 2.41 -4.32 -12.60
N LEU A 3 1.34 -4.36 -11.82
CA LEU A 3 1.27 -4.99 -10.49
C LEU A 3 1.76 -6.46 -10.44
N LEU A 4 1.43 -7.26 -11.45
CA LEU A 4 1.81 -8.69 -11.48
C LEU A 4 3.25 -8.93 -11.90
N ALA A 5 3.77 -8.10 -12.81
CA ALA A 5 5.17 -8.19 -13.23
C ALA A 5 6.11 -7.80 -12.09
N ASP A 6 5.76 -6.73 -11.35
CA ASP A 6 6.55 -6.25 -10.22
C ASP A 6 6.54 -7.26 -9.05
N ILE A 7 5.38 -7.80 -8.70
CA ILE A 7 5.28 -8.83 -7.65
C ILE A 7 6.06 -10.10 -8.04
N ARG A 8 6.00 -10.53 -9.31
CA ARG A 8 6.75 -11.70 -9.76
C ARG A 8 8.25 -11.49 -9.61
N ARG A 9 8.75 -10.32 -10.03
CA ARG A 9 10.18 -9.94 -9.91
C ARG A 9 10.62 -9.90 -8.45
N ILE A 10 9.81 -9.32 -7.55
CA ILE A 10 10.11 -9.25 -6.12
C ILE A 10 10.12 -10.65 -5.49
N LEU A 11 9.14 -11.51 -5.80
CA LEU A 11 9.10 -12.88 -5.29
C LEU A 11 10.28 -13.72 -5.80
N GLN A 12 10.73 -13.49 -7.02
CA GLN A 12 11.92 -14.13 -7.57
C GLN A 12 13.18 -13.64 -6.85
N ALA A 13 13.35 -12.33 -6.68
CA ALA A 13 14.47 -11.75 -5.94
C ALA A 13 14.55 -12.27 -4.49
N ILE A 14 13.41 -12.41 -3.80
CA ILE A 14 13.36 -13.00 -2.45
C ILE A 14 13.81 -14.48 -2.49
N GLY A 15 13.37 -15.26 -3.49
CA GLY A 15 13.78 -16.64 -3.69
C GLY A 15 15.29 -16.77 -3.96
N ASP A 16 15.83 -15.90 -4.79
CA ASP A 16 17.27 -15.88 -5.16
C ASP A 16 18.15 -15.52 -3.95
N VAL A 17 17.70 -14.58 -3.11
CA VAL A 17 18.40 -14.23 -1.85
C VAL A 17 18.39 -15.39 -0.86
N ALA A 18 17.28 -16.13 -0.75
CA ALA A 18 17.16 -17.26 0.17
C ALA A 18 17.98 -18.48 -0.28
N SER A 19 18.23 -18.64 -1.57
CA SER A 19 18.97 -19.79 -2.15
C SER A 19 20.49 -19.65 -2.13
N SER A 20 21.01 -18.43 -1.97
CA SER A 20 22.46 -18.16 -2.01
C SER A 20 23.17 -18.61 -0.72
N GLN A 21 24.08 -19.58 -0.83
CA GLN A 21 24.87 -20.11 0.30
C GLN A 21 25.72 -19.05 1.02
N SER A 22 26.27 -18.08 0.28
CA SER A 22 27.09 -16.99 0.83
C SER A 22 26.32 -15.99 1.70
N ARG A 23 24.98 -15.97 1.63
CA ARG A 23 24.10 -15.05 2.38
C ARG A 23 23.36 -15.71 3.55
N ARG A 24 23.63 -16.99 3.84
CA ARG A 24 22.97 -17.73 4.96
C ARG A 24 23.07 -17.06 6.33
N PRO A 25 24.23 -16.54 6.78
CA PRO A 25 24.33 -15.88 8.09
C PRO A 25 23.44 -14.64 8.19
N GLN A 26 23.44 -13.79 7.15
CA GLN A 26 22.60 -12.60 7.09
C GLN A 26 21.10 -12.97 7.04
N ALA A 27 20.73 -14.00 6.30
CA ALA A 27 19.36 -14.48 6.26
C ALA A 27 18.89 -15.01 7.63
N GLN A 28 19.77 -15.70 8.37
CA GLN A 28 19.47 -16.17 9.73
C GLN A 28 19.33 -15.02 10.73
N GLN A 29 20.21 -14.04 10.66
CA GLN A 29 20.13 -12.81 11.47
C GLN A 29 18.84 -12.04 11.20
N ARG A 30 18.51 -11.81 9.94
CA ARG A 30 17.23 -11.18 9.54
C ARG A 30 16.02 -11.97 10.04
N ALA A 31 16.05 -13.31 9.96
CA ALA A 31 14.98 -14.14 10.47
C ALA A 31 14.79 -13.99 11.99
N ALA A 32 15.87 -13.82 12.75
CA ALA A 32 15.78 -13.55 14.18
C ALA A 32 15.14 -12.19 14.47
N GLU A 33 15.51 -11.14 13.71
CA GLU A 33 14.93 -9.80 13.86
C GLU A 33 13.44 -9.77 13.48
N PHE A 34 13.03 -10.46 12.42
CA PHE A 34 11.61 -10.59 12.11
C PHE A 34 10.81 -11.27 13.23
N ARG A 35 11.34 -12.35 13.82
CA ARG A 35 10.69 -13.00 14.97
C ARG A 35 10.62 -12.07 16.18
N ARG A 36 11.66 -11.29 16.45
CA ARG A 36 11.69 -10.29 17.52
C ARG A 36 10.66 -9.19 17.31
N ALA A 37 10.55 -8.66 16.07
CA ALA A 37 9.56 -7.67 15.69
C ALA A 37 8.14 -8.20 15.83
N GLU A 38 7.87 -9.43 15.37
CA GLU A 38 6.57 -10.06 15.51
C GLU A 38 6.20 -10.29 16.99
N LYS A 39 7.16 -10.75 17.81
CA LYS A 39 6.94 -10.90 19.26
C LYS A 39 6.63 -9.57 19.93
N LYS A 40 7.36 -8.50 19.60
CA LYS A 40 7.22 -7.17 20.24
C LYS A 40 5.99 -6.41 19.76
N TYR A 41 5.83 -6.29 18.44
CA TYR A 41 4.81 -5.41 17.82
C TYR A 41 3.58 -6.17 17.32
N GLY A 42 3.67 -7.50 17.18
CA GLY A 42 2.59 -8.32 16.61
C GLY A 42 2.47 -8.23 15.09
N VAL A 43 3.49 -7.69 14.42
CA VAL A 43 3.52 -7.50 12.96
C VAL A 43 4.28 -8.67 12.34
N PRO A 44 3.64 -9.51 11.49
CA PRO A 44 4.31 -10.61 10.82
C PRO A 44 5.47 -10.13 9.92
N GLY A 45 6.55 -10.88 9.87
CA GLY A 45 7.70 -10.56 9.02
C GLY A 45 7.34 -10.40 7.54
N THR A 46 6.32 -11.10 7.05
CA THR A 46 5.82 -10.97 5.67
C THR A 46 5.29 -9.58 5.35
N ILE A 47 4.71 -8.88 6.33
CA ILE A 47 4.21 -7.51 6.16
C ILE A 47 5.39 -6.55 6.03
N ILE A 48 6.35 -6.64 6.95
CA ILE A 48 7.56 -5.80 6.95
C ILE A 48 8.34 -6.01 5.65
N THR A 49 8.52 -7.27 5.23
CA THR A 49 9.17 -7.64 3.97
C THR A 49 8.48 -7.03 2.76
N ALA A 50 7.14 -7.03 2.73
CA ALA A 50 6.39 -6.48 1.60
C ALA A 50 6.59 -4.95 1.47
N PHE A 51 6.57 -4.20 2.57
CA PHE A 51 6.88 -2.78 2.54
C PHE A 51 8.34 -2.53 2.14
N TRP A 52 9.30 -3.20 2.76
CA TRP A 52 10.73 -3.04 2.47
C TRP A 52 11.05 -3.31 1.00
N ALA A 53 10.48 -4.38 0.44
CA ALA A 53 10.65 -4.71 -0.97
C ALA A 53 10.09 -3.62 -1.90
N LEU A 54 8.90 -3.10 -1.62
CA LEU A 54 8.25 -2.11 -2.47
C LEU A 54 8.85 -0.71 -2.35
N GLU A 55 9.38 -0.35 -1.18
CA GLU A 55 9.96 0.98 -0.97
C GLU A 55 11.35 1.11 -1.61
N SER A 56 12.18 0.07 -1.54
CA SER A 56 13.57 0.20 -1.95
C SER A 56 14.20 -1.05 -2.58
N ASP A 57 13.42 -2.10 -2.84
CA ASP A 57 14.00 -3.39 -3.27
C ASP A 57 15.12 -3.85 -2.30
N PHE A 58 14.82 -3.83 -0.99
CA PHE A 58 15.78 -4.15 0.08
C PHE A 58 17.04 -3.27 0.07
N GLY A 59 16.90 -2.02 -0.27
CA GLY A 59 17.99 -1.05 -0.37
C GLY A 59 18.67 -0.99 -1.74
N ALA A 60 18.41 -1.91 -2.67
CA ALA A 60 18.99 -1.89 -4.01
C ALA A 60 18.51 -0.67 -4.84
N GLY A 61 17.28 -0.21 -4.58
CA GLY A 61 16.69 0.97 -5.23
C GLY A 61 17.20 2.31 -4.72
N THR A 62 18.08 2.31 -3.70
CA THR A 62 18.57 3.56 -3.06
C THR A 62 19.75 4.22 -3.78
N SER A 63 20.18 3.70 -4.93
CA SER A 63 21.33 4.20 -5.68
C SER A 63 21.21 5.64 -6.21
N LYS A 64 20.01 6.19 -6.29
CA LYS A 64 19.71 7.56 -6.74
C LYS A 64 19.29 8.49 -5.58
N GLN A 65 19.81 8.24 -4.40
CA GLN A 65 19.52 9.09 -3.25
C GLN A 65 20.17 10.48 -3.39
N THR A 66 19.45 11.49 -2.91
CA THR A 66 19.89 12.88 -2.85
C THR A 66 20.01 13.31 -1.40
N GLN A 67 20.72 14.42 -1.13
CA GLN A 67 20.68 15.06 0.18
C GLN A 67 19.26 15.56 0.45
N ILE A 68 18.60 14.99 1.46
CA ILE A 68 17.19 15.29 1.73
C ILE A 68 16.94 16.75 2.13
N PHE A 69 17.94 17.44 2.68
CA PHE A 69 17.80 18.84 3.01
C PHE A 69 17.52 19.71 1.78
N ASN A 70 18.18 19.42 0.64
CA ASN A 70 17.92 20.13 -0.61
C ASN A 70 16.50 19.88 -1.10
N SER A 71 16.06 18.61 -1.04
CA SER A 71 14.69 18.22 -1.40
C SER A 71 13.66 18.88 -0.49
N LEU A 72 13.84 18.79 0.82
CA LEU A 72 12.90 19.33 1.80
C LEU A 72 12.85 20.87 1.78
N ALA A 73 13.98 21.55 1.60
CA ALA A 73 14.02 23.00 1.44
C ALA A 73 13.25 23.45 0.20
N THR A 74 13.46 22.76 -0.93
CA THR A 74 12.73 23.04 -2.17
C THR A 74 11.24 22.82 -2.00
N LEU A 75 10.83 21.69 -1.41
CA LEU A 75 9.43 21.35 -1.18
C LEU A 75 8.76 22.23 -0.12
N ALA A 76 9.51 22.71 0.88
CA ALA A 76 9.02 23.66 1.87
C ALA A 76 8.76 25.06 1.29
N TYR A 77 9.43 25.40 0.18
CA TYR A 77 9.20 26.62 -0.58
C TYR A 77 8.11 26.46 -1.64
N ASP A 78 7.87 25.24 -2.13
CA ASP A 78 6.84 24.93 -3.13
C ASP A 78 5.43 25.19 -2.59
N CYS A 79 4.57 25.83 -3.39
CA CYS A 79 3.23 26.26 -2.96
C CYS A 79 2.23 25.10 -2.72
N ARG A 80 2.54 23.85 -3.09
CA ARG A 80 1.59 22.71 -3.03
C ARG A 80 1.36 22.21 -1.60
N ARG A 81 2.41 22.06 -0.78
CA ARG A 81 2.33 21.54 0.60
C ARG A 81 3.40 22.14 1.50
N PRO A 82 3.55 23.49 1.57
CA PRO A 82 4.68 24.12 2.25
C PRO A 82 4.72 23.78 3.74
N GLU A 83 3.60 23.77 4.45
CA GLU A 83 3.56 23.52 5.89
C GLU A 83 4.02 22.10 6.24
N LEU A 84 3.59 21.10 5.45
CA LEU A 84 4.04 19.74 5.63
C LEU A 84 5.57 19.66 5.54
N PHE A 85 6.14 20.16 4.44
CA PHE A 85 7.58 20.03 4.19
C PHE A 85 8.45 20.92 5.06
N ARG A 86 7.93 22.04 5.58
CA ARG A 86 8.61 22.80 6.66
C ARG A 86 8.71 21.99 7.95
N GLY A 87 7.65 21.29 8.33
CA GLY A 87 7.66 20.38 9.47
C GLY A 87 8.67 19.23 9.30
N GLU A 88 8.75 18.67 8.10
CA GLU A 88 9.71 17.60 7.79
C GLU A 88 11.15 18.11 7.77
N LEU A 89 11.41 19.32 7.26
CA LEU A 89 12.73 19.97 7.30
C LEU A 89 13.21 20.19 8.74
N ILE A 90 12.33 20.69 9.62
CA ILE A 90 12.63 20.87 11.05
C ILE A 90 12.90 19.51 11.70
N SER A 91 12.11 18.49 11.36
CA SER A 91 12.33 17.13 11.86
C SER A 91 13.66 16.55 11.41
N ALA A 92 14.07 16.80 10.15
CA ALA A 92 15.37 16.39 9.64
C ALA A 92 16.54 17.06 10.41
N MET A 93 16.41 18.34 10.75
CA MET A 93 17.41 19.03 11.61
C MET A 93 17.50 18.41 13.00
N LYS A 94 16.36 18.05 13.62
CA LYS A 94 16.33 17.36 14.92
C LYS A 94 16.98 15.97 14.90
N ILE A 95 16.96 15.26 13.78
CA ILE A 95 17.65 13.96 13.64
C ILE A 95 19.17 14.16 13.80
N ILE A 96 19.73 15.21 13.19
CA ILE A 96 21.16 15.54 13.30
C ILE A 96 21.47 16.01 14.73
N ASP A 97 20.69 16.95 15.26
CA ASP A 97 20.87 17.52 16.60
C ASP A 97 20.92 16.43 17.70
N ARG A 98 20.09 15.39 17.55
CA ARG A 98 20.09 14.22 18.45
C ARG A 98 21.19 13.19 18.16
N GLY A 99 22.05 13.42 17.16
CA GLY A 99 23.14 12.51 16.81
C GLY A 99 22.72 11.19 16.17
N TYR A 100 21.46 11.03 15.78
CA TYR A 100 20.98 9.77 15.18
C TYR A 100 21.57 9.51 13.79
N LEU A 101 21.71 10.56 12.99
CA LEU A 101 22.41 10.52 11.71
C LEU A 101 23.30 11.74 11.56
N THR A 102 24.40 11.60 10.82
CA THR A 102 25.25 12.72 10.43
C THR A 102 24.76 13.36 9.13
N LEU A 103 25.10 14.62 8.88
CA LEU A 103 24.68 15.34 7.67
C LEU A 103 24.99 14.59 6.36
N PRO A 104 26.18 13.97 6.16
CA PRO A 104 26.45 13.19 4.97
C PRO A 104 25.56 11.95 4.81
N ARG A 105 24.98 11.46 5.91
CA ARG A 105 24.05 10.31 5.91
C ARG A 105 22.58 10.71 5.75
N MET A 106 22.25 11.98 5.72
CA MET A 106 20.89 12.47 5.47
C MET A 106 20.55 12.42 3.98
N VAL A 107 20.64 11.20 3.42
CA VAL A 107 20.34 10.90 2.02
C VAL A 107 19.07 10.10 1.91
N GLY A 108 18.28 10.37 0.87
CA GLY A 108 16.99 9.73 0.70
C GLY A 108 16.32 10.09 -0.64
N SER A 109 15.00 9.99 -0.70
CA SER A 109 14.24 10.29 -1.91
C SER A 109 14.18 11.79 -2.22
N TRP A 110 13.77 12.10 -3.45
CA TRP A 110 13.47 13.47 -3.85
C TRP A 110 12.32 14.11 -3.05
N ALA A 111 11.49 13.29 -2.40
CA ALA A 111 10.39 13.73 -1.54
C ALA A 111 10.83 13.92 -0.07
N GLY A 112 12.13 13.76 0.24
CA GLY A 112 12.69 13.96 1.57
C GLY A 112 12.55 12.75 2.50
N GLU A 113 12.16 11.59 1.99
CA GLU A 113 12.03 10.35 2.76
C GLU A 113 13.39 9.69 2.98
N LEU A 114 13.59 9.11 4.16
CA LEU A 114 14.85 8.53 4.64
C LEU A 114 14.82 7.00 4.70
N GLY A 115 15.98 6.42 4.47
CA GLY A 115 16.24 5.00 4.71
C GLY A 115 15.58 4.06 3.72
N GLN A 116 15.75 2.76 3.98
CA GLN A 116 15.30 1.72 3.06
C GLN A 116 13.76 1.52 3.05
N THR A 117 13.07 1.98 4.06
CA THR A 117 11.59 1.95 4.15
C THR A 117 10.94 3.32 3.98
N GLN A 118 11.71 4.29 3.46
CA GLN A 118 11.23 5.60 3.01
C GLN A 118 10.39 6.34 4.07
N PHE A 119 10.97 6.48 5.29
CA PHE A 119 10.33 7.24 6.36
C PHE A 119 10.47 8.75 6.14
N LEU A 120 9.39 9.49 6.33
CA LEU A 120 9.50 10.93 6.52
C LEU A 120 10.30 11.23 7.78
N PRO A 121 11.05 12.33 7.85
CA PRO A 121 11.83 12.70 9.03
C PRO A 121 11.04 12.74 10.34
N SER A 122 9.79 13.19 10.32
CA SER A 122 8.88 13.15 11.48
C SER A 122 8.61 11.71 11.94
N HIS A 123 8.31 10.81 11.01
CA HIS A 123 8.10 9.39 11.32
C HIS A 123 9.39 8.73 11.82
N TYR A 124 10.55 9.12 11.28
CA TYR A 124 11.84 8.67 11.76
C TYR A 124 12.04 9.04 13.24
N LEU A 125 11.80 10.31 13.61
CA LEU A 125 11.96 10.77 15.00
C LEU A 125 11.06 10.01 15.98
N GLU A 126 9.85 9.69 15.56
CA GLU A 126 8.81 9.13 16.42
C GLU A 126 8.88 7.60 16.50
N TYR A 127 9.13 6.94 15.38
CA TYR A 127 8.98 5.48 15.28
C TYR A 127 10.26 4.70 15.06
N ALA A 128 11.37 5.35 14.67
CA ALA A 128 12.63 4.65 14.48
C ALA A 128 13.18 4.13 15.82
N VAL A 129 13.74 2.92 15.77
CA VAL A 129 14.24 2.16 16.92
C VAL A 129 15.71 1.85 16.71
N ASP A 130 16.54 2.06 17.73
CA ASP A 130 17.87 1.50 17.85
C ASP A 130 17.74 0.05 18.34
N ALA A 131 17.80 -0.89 17.42
CA ALA A 131 17.50 -2.29 17.71
C ALA A 131 18.74 -3.13 17.98
N ASP A 132 19.90 -2.71 17.49
CA ASP A 132 21.21 -3.32 17.74
C ASP A 132 21.98 -2.65 18.90
N CYS A 133 21.39 -1.59 19.50
CA CYS A 133 21.90 -0.88 20.68
C CYS A 133 23.28 -0.22 20.43
N ASP A 134 23.52 0.26 19.20
CA ASP A 134 24.75 1.00 18.85
C ASP A 134 24.67 2.51 19.16
N GLY A 135 23.55 2.98 19.73
CA GLY A 135 23.26 4.38 20.04
C GLY A 135 22.68 5.16 18.85
N ARG A 136 22.37 4.52 17.74
CA ARG A 136 21.85 5.11 16.53
C ARG A 136 20.55 4.47 16.08
N ARG A 137 19.91 5.06 15.10
CA ARG A 137 18.72 4.52 14.44
C ARG A 137 18.98 4.48 12.95
N ASP A 138 19.83 3.52 12.49
CA ASP A 138 20.33 3.51 11.12
C ASP A 138 19.39 2.75 10.18
N LEU A 139 18.36 3.42 9.65
CA LEU A 139 17.41 2.87 8.67
C LEU A 139 18.02 2.73 7.26
N ILE A 140 19.33 2.95 7.11
CA ILE A 140 20.05 2.85 5.83
C ILE A 140 20.87 1.56 5.78
N ARG A 141 21.49 1.14 6.91
CA ARG A 141 22.48 0.06 6.95
C ARG A 141 22.19 -1.04 7.97
N SER A 142 21.48 -0.71 9.06
CA SER A 142 21.14 -1.71 10.09
C SER A 142 19.84 -2.42 9.74
N ASP A 143 19.94 -3.69 9.34
CA ASP A 143 18.76 -4.54 9.10
C ASP A 143 17.88 -4.65 10.36
N ALA A 144 18.49 -4.67 11.55
CA ALA A 144 17.78 -4.70 12.83
C ALA A 144 16.91 -3.45 13.01
N ASP A 145 17.50 -2.28 12.83
CA ASP A 145 16.79 -1.00 12.95
C ASP A 145 15.69 -0.86 11.90
N ILE A 146 15.98 -1.23 10.65
CA ILE A 146 15.00 -1.19 9.56
C ILE A 146 13.78 -2.05 9.91
N ILE A 147 14.00 -3.31 10.31
CA ILE A 147 12.92 -4.27 10.62
C ILE A 147 12.10 -3.80 11.83
N GLN A 148 12.77 -3.43 12.92
CA GLN A 148 12.11 -3.04 14.16
C GLN A 148 11.38 -1.69 14.02
N SER A 149 11.96 -0.72 13.33
CA SER A 149 11.34 0.58 13.09
C SER A 149 10.12 0.45 12.18
N THR A 150 10.21 -0.34 11.12
CA THR A 150 9.08 -0.63 10.24
C THR A 150 7.93 -1.28 11.00
N ALA A 151 8.22 -2.27 11.85
CA ALA A 151 7.21 -2.91 12.69
C ALA A 151 6.61 -1.94 13.72
N SER A 152 7.44 -1.07 14.34
CA SER A 152 7.00 -0.03 15.26
C SER A 152 6.00 0.91 14.60
N PHE A 153 6.31 1.42 13.42
CA PHE A 153 5.43 2.31 12.68
C PHE A 153 4.14 1.62 12.23
N ILE A 154 4.20 0.41 11.68
CA ILE A 154 3.01 -0.38 11.32
C ILE A 154 2.11 -0.62 12.55
N LYS A 155 2.69 -0.90 13.71
CA LYS A 155 1.95 -1.04 14.97
C LYS A 155 1.23 0.26 15.34
N HIS A 156 1.92 1.39 15.20
CA HIS A 156 1.34 2.72 15.45
C HIS A 156 0.17 3.02 14.51
N LEU A 157 0.27 2.67 13.23
CA LEU A 157 -0.82 2.81 12.25
C LEU A 157 -2.06 1.96 12.60
N GLY A 158 -2.01 1.16 13.66
CA GLY A 158 -3.16 0.44 14.19
C GLY A 158 -3.20 -1.05 13.90
N TRP A 159 -2.07 -1.66 13.51
CA TRP A 159 -1.98 -3.10 13.31
C TRP A 159 -2.46 -3.89 14.54
N LYS A 160 -3.31 -4.87 14.31
CA LYS A 160 -3.82 -5.80 15.32
C LYS A 160 -3.23 -7.18 15.11
N ARG A 161 -2.51 -7.67 16.15
CA ARG A 161 -1.93 -9.02 16.16
C ARG A 161 -2.99 -10.09 15.90
N GLY A 162 -2.68 -11.02 14.99
CA GLY A 162 -3.54 -12.17 14.71
C GLY A 162 -4.76 -11.87 13.84
N GLU A 163 -5.07 -10.60 13.54
CA GLU A 163 -6.15 -10.27 12.61
C GLU A 163 -5.66 -10.34 11.15
N PRO A 164 -6.51 -10.82 10.23
CA PRO A 164 -6.18 -10.85 8.82
C PRO A 164 -6.14 -9.43 8.22
N TRP A 165 -5.54 -9.31 7.02
CA TRP A 165 -5.50 -8.06 6.26
C TRP A 165 -6.20 -8.16 4.91
N LEU A 166 -5.91 -9.18 4.11
CA LEU A 166 -6.45 -9.32 2.74
C LEU A 166 -6.77 -10.79 2.45
N GLN A 167 -7.94 -11.05 1.89
CA GLN A 167 -8.37 -12.39 1.46
C GLN A 167 -8.98 -12.32 0.08
N GLU A 168 -8.52 -13.17 -0.84
CA GLU A 168 -9.15 -13.34 -2.15
C GLU A 168 -10.54 -13.95 -2.02
N VAL A 169 -11.49 -13.41 -2.79
CA VAL A 169 -12.88 -13.88 -2.84
C VAL A 169 -13.40 -13.95 -4.27
N GLN A 170 -14.51 -14.65 -4.44
CA GLN A 170 -15.29 -14.70 -5.65
C GLN A 170 -16.56 -13.87 -5.45
N VAL A 171 -16.88 -13.01 -6.40
CA VAL A 171 -18.11 -12.20 -6.36
C VAL A 171 -19.16 -12.77 -7.33
N PRO A 172 -20.46 -12.67 -7.00
CA PRO A 172 -21.55 -13.15 -7.87
C PRO A 172 -21.72 -12.23 -9.09
N THR A 173 -22.62 -12.61 -9.99
CA THR A 173 -22.97 -11.79 -11.18
C THR A 173 -23.74 -10.54 -10.79
N ARG A 174 -24.53 -10.61 -9.73
CA ARG A 174 -25.38 -9.51 -9.24
C ARG A 174 -25.26 -9.42 -7.73
N MET A 175 -25.03 -8.22 -7.25
CA MET A 175 -25.07 -7.85 -5.83
C MET A 175 -25.22 -6.32 -5.75
N PRO A 176 -25.44 -5.74 -4.57
CA PRO A 176 -25.46 -4.28 -4.41
C PRO A 176 -24.03 -3.69 -4.57
N TRP A 177 -23.58 -3.54 -5.82
CA TRP A 177 -22.20 -3.11 -6.15
C TRP A 177 -21.76 -1.82 -5.46
N ARG A 178 -22.69 -0.91 -5.17
CA ARG A 178 -22.41 0.33 -4.42
C ARG A 178 -21.83 0.09 -3.02
N GLU A 179 -22.06 -1.11 -2.49
CA GLU A 179 -21.56 -1.52 -1.16
C GLU A 179 -20.10 -2.04 -1.23
N ALA A 180 -19.54 -2.23 -2.43
CA ALA A 180 -18.13 -2.57 -2.63
C ALA A 180 -17.28 -1.30 -2.54
N ASP A 181 -16.82 -0.99 -1.33
CA ASP A 181 -16.06 0.21 -1.01
C ASP A 181 -15.23 0.02 0.25
N LEU A 182 -14.01 0.54 0.29
CA LEU A 182 -13.14 0.43 1.47
C LEU A 182 -13.70 1.17 2.70
N ALA A 183 -14.49 2.23 2.48
CA ALA A 183 -15.14 2.96 3.54
C ALA A 183 -16.35 2.23 4.13
N ILE A 184 -16.87 1.20 3.44
CA ILE A 184 -18.09 0.49 3.84
C ILE A 184 -17.71 -0.92 4.30
N LYS A 185 -17.80 -1.18 5.60
CA LYS A 185 -17.51 -2.48 6.19
C LYS A 185 -18.79 -3.21 6.61
N HIS A 186 -18.96 -4.42 6.13
CA HIS A 186 -20.06 -5.31 6.46
C HIS A 186 -19.59 -6.55 7.21
N PRO A 187 -20.45 -7.18 8.04
CA PRO A 187 -20.19 -8.53 8.53
C PRO A 187 -19.97 -9.51 7.37
N LEU A 188 -19.06 -10.46 7.53
CA LEU A 188 -18.78 -11.48 6.49
C LEU A 188 -20.04 -12.27 6.12
N SER A 189 -20.90 -12.57 7.10
CA SER A 189 -22.20 -13.21 6.88
C SER A 189 -23.09 -12.43 5.90
N LYS A 190 -23.11 -11.09 5.98
CA LYS A 190 -23.86 -10.25 5.04
C LYS A 190 -23.27 -10.28 3.63
N LEU A 191 -21.94 -10.24 3.52
CA LEU A 191 -21.26 -10.40 2.22
C LEU A 191 -21.56 -11.80 1.63
N GLY A 192 -21.54 -12.85 2.47
CA GLY A 192 -21.92 -14.21 2.08
C GLY A 192 -23.36 -14.33 1.60
N ALA A 193 -24.31 -13.65 2.27
CA ALA A 193 -25.70 -13.58 1.86
C ALA A 193 -25.89 -12.89 0.48
N TRP A 194 -25.00 -11.96 0.10
CA TRP A 194 -24.95 -11.40 -1.25
C TRP A 194 -24.32 -12.33 -2.29
N GLY A 195 -23.86 -13.52 -1.89
CA GLY A 195 -23.24 -14.49 -2.77
C GLY A 195 -21.71 -14.38 -2.88
N VAL A 196 -21.06 -13.58 -2.05
CA VAL A 196 -19.60 -13.55 -1.99
C VAL A 196 -19.09 -14.83 -1.35
N LYS A 197 -18.13 -15.48 -2.00
CA LYS A 197 -17.56 -16.76 -1.59
C LYS A 197 -16.05 -16.65 -1.41
N ASP A 198 -15.49 -17.47 -0.54
CA ASP A 198 -14.05 -17.61 -0.42
C ASP A 198 -13.45 -18.19 -1.73
N ARG A 199 -12.12 -18.27 -1.79
CA ARG A 199 -11.40 -18.85 -2.94
C ARG A 199 -11.87 -20.27 -3.30
N ASN A 200 -12.35 -21.05 -2.32
CA ASN A 200 -12.78 -22.45 -2.49
C ASN A 200 -14.26 -22.58 -2.82
N GLY A 201 -14.98 -21.47 -3.02
CA GLY A 201 -16.40 -21.46 -3.35
C GLY A 201 -17.34 -21.60 -2.16
N ARG A 202 -16.83 -21.48 -0.92
CA ARG A 202 -17.63 -21.52 0.32
C ARG A 202 -18.14 -20.12 0.63
N ALA A 203 -19.41 -20.00 1.03
CA ALA A 203 -19.99 -18.72 1.46
C ALA A 203 -19.23 -18.17 2.67
N LEU A 204 -19.00 -16.85 2.69
CA LEU A 204 -18.43 -16.17 3.84
C LEU A 204 -19.39 -16.24 5.02
N LYS A 205 -18.86 -16.41 6.22
CA LYS A 205 -19.62 -16.54 7.48
C LYS A 205 -18.94 -15.76 8.61
N GLY A 206 -19.72 -15.42 9.63
CA GLY A 206 -19.24 -14.74 10.84
C GLY A 206 -19.47 -13.25 10.83
N ASP A 207 -19.18 -12.63 11.98
CA ASP A 207 -19.51 -11.22 12.27
C ASP A 207 -18.33 -10.27 12.10
N ALA A 208 -17.13 -10.80 11.75
CA ALA A 208 -15.98 -9.96 11.45
C ALA A 208 -16.33 -8.97 10.33
N ARG A 209 -16.09 -7.68 10.59
CA ARG A 209 -16.43 -6.61 9.66
C ARG A 209 -15.28 -6.36 8.71
N ALA A 210 -15.59 -6.36 7.42
CA ALA A 210 -14.60 -6.13 6.37
C ALA A 210 -15.23 -5.42 5.16
N ALA A 211 -14.40 -4.81 4.36
CA ALA A 211 -14.80 -4.15 3.11
C ALA A 211 -14.59 -5.10 1.92
N LEU A 212 -15.45 -4.98 0.90
CA LEU A 212 -15.24 -5.63 -0.38
C LEU A 212 -14.42 -4.71 -1.29
N LEU A 213 -13.20 -5.13 -1.63
CA LEU A 213 -12.27 -4.41 -2.47
C LEU A 213 -12.26 -4.98 -3.89
N LEU A 214 -12.57 -4.13 -4.87
CA LEU A 214 -12.58 -4.42 -6.30
C LEU A 214 -11.59 -3.51 -7.03
N PRO A 215 -10.29 -3.82 -7.06
CA PRO A 215 -9.27 -2.92 -7.64
C PRO A 215 -9.51 -2.65 -9.12
N MET A 216 -10.02 -3.64 -9.84
CA MET A 216 -10.28 -3.63 -11.28
C MET A 216 -11.78 -3.83 -11.59
N GLY A 217 -12.66 -3.37 -10.69
CA GLY A 217 -14.10 -3.53 -10.83
C GLY A 217 -14.61 -4.95 -10.63
N ARG A 218 -15.91 -5.14 -10.85
CA ARG A 218 -16.63 -6.40 -10.58
C ARG A 218 -16.18 -7.59 -11.41
N ASN A 219 -15.55 -7.40 -12.53
CA ASN A 219 -15.07 -8.48 -13.41
C ASN A 219 -13.64 -8.93 -13.08
N GLY A 220 -12.85 -8.05 -12.44
CA GLY A 220 -11.48 -8.33 -12.04
C GLY A 220 -11.39 -9.14 -10.75
N PRO A 221 -10.16 -9.28 -10.23
CA PRO A 221 -9.91 -9.88 -8.93
C PRO A 221 -10.66 -9.15 -7.82
N ALA A 222 -11.20 -9.90 -6.86
CA ALA A 222 -11.94 -9.37 -5.73
C ALA A 222 -11.31 -9.83 -4.41
N PHE A 223 -11.35 -8.94 -3.43
CA PHE A 223 -10.75 -9.20 -2.12
C PHE A 223 -11.65 -8.71 -0.99
N ILE A 224 -11.55 -9.37 0.15
CA ILE A 224 -12.00 -8.85 1.44
C ILE A 224 -10.82 -8.12 2.08
N ALA A 225 -11.02 -6.85 2.38
CA ALA A 225 -10.09 -6.00 3.11
C ALA A 225 -10.55 -5.92 4.57
N TYR A 226 -9.80 -6.56 5.45
CA TYR A 226 -10.05 -6.58 6.89
C TYR A 226 -9.50 -5.31 7.57
N ARG A 227 -9.63 -5.20 8.87
CA ARG A 227 -9.14 -4.04 9.64
C ARG A 227 -7.65 -3.76 9.41
N ASN A 228 -6.82 -4.80 9.39
CA ASN A 228 -5.38 -4.62 9.16
C ASN A 228 -5.02 -4.15 7.75
N PHE A 229 -5.95 -4.21 6.79
CA PHE A 229 -5.75 -3.57 5.49
C PHE A 229 -5.71 -2.04 5.59
N ASP A 230 -6.38 -1.45 6.57
CA ASP A 230 -6.49 0.01 6.71
C ASP A 230 -5.14 0.71 6.96
N ILE A 231 -4.09 -0.03 7.36
CA ILE A 231 -2.74 0.52 7.54
C ILE A 231 -2.03 0.82 6.22
N TYR A 232 -2.32 0.05 5.17
CA TYR A 232 -1.64 0.21 3.88
C TYR A 232 -1.93 1.56 3.20
N PRO A 233 -3.19 2.04 3.10
CA PRO A 233 -3.47 3.37 2.58
C PRO A 233 -3.02 4.51 3.51
N GLN A 234 -2.77 4.25 4.80
CA GLN A 234 -2.15 5.23 5.70
C GLN A 234 -0.65 5.34 5.44
N TRP A 235 0.01 4.22 5.09
CA TRP A 235 1.41 4.24 4.67
C TRP A 235 1.57 4.95 3.31
N ASN A 236 0.76 4.58 2.33
CA ASN A 236 0.76 5.20 1.01
C ASN A 236 -0.66 5.28 0.46
N GLN A 237 -1.14 6.50 0.19
CA GLN A 237 -2.53 6.78 -0.22
C GLN A 237 -2.91 6.19 -1.59
N SER A 238 -1.97 5.62 -2.34
CA SER A 238 -2.27 4.95 -3.60
C SER A 238 -2.95 3.60 -3.34
N LEU A 239 -4.19 3.45 -3.80
CA LEU A 239 -4.90 2.16 -3.71
C LEU A 239 -4.15 1.02 -4.42
N ASN A 240 -3.49 1.33 -5.54
CA ASN A 240 -2.66 0.36 -6.25
C ASN A 240 -1.48 -0.09 -5.40
N TYR A 241 -0.77 0.85 -4.77
CA TYR A 241 0.30 0.52 -3.83
C TYR A 241 -0.23 -0.31 -2.65
N ALA A 242 -1.26 0.18 -1.96
CA ALA A 242 -1.86 -0.50 -0.80
C ALA A 242 -2.28 -1.94 -1.12
N THR A 243 -2.96 -2.13 -2.28
CA THR A 243 -3.37 -3.48 -2.72
C THR A 243 -2.17 -4.35 -3.06
N THR A 244 -1.13 -3.78 -3.71
CA THR A 244 0.10 -4.51 -4.06
C THR A 244 0.84 -4.97 -2.82
N ALA A 245 1.06 -4.08 -1.85
CA ALA A 245 1.76 -4.39 -0.61
C ALA A 245 1.02 -5.46 0.20
N ALA A 246 -0.29 -5.30 0.38
CA ALA A 246 -1.12 -6.28 1.09
C ALA A 246 -1.15 -7.64 0.38
N TYR A 247 -1.23 -7.65 -0.95
CA TYR A 247 -1.20 -8.88 -1.73
C TYR A 247 0.19 -9.53 -1.72
N LEU A 248 1.28 -8.76 -1.84
CA LEU A 248 2.63 -9.30 -1.73
C LEU A 248 2.84 -9.96 -0.37
N ALA A 249 2.45 -9.30 0.72
CA ALA A 249 2.50 -9.88 2.07
C ALA A 249 1.71 -11.21 2.14
N THR A 250 0.52 -11.28 1.53
CA THR A 250 -0.28 -12.51 1.44
C THR A 250 0.44 -13.59 0.64
N ARG A 251 1.10 -13.23 -0.45
CA ARG A 251 1.88 -14.19 -1.26
C ARG A 251 3.06 -14.78 -0.49
N LEU A 252 3.70 -13.98 0.35
CA LEU A 252 4.82 -14.40 1.20
C LEU A 252 4.41 -15.42 2.28
N THR A 253 3.11 -15.52 2.60
CA THR A 253 2.61 -16.60 3.50
C THR A 253 2.38 -17.93 2.75
N GLY A 254 2.72 -18.03 1.47
CA GLY A 254 2.51 -19.25 0.67
C GLY A 254 1.14 -19.36 0.01
N VAL A 255 0.25 -18.37 0.17
CA VAL A 255 -1.05 -18.36 -0.51
C VAL A 255 -0.85 -18.34 -2.03
N PRO A 256 -1.53 -19.16 -2.83
CA PRO A 256 -1.39 -19.19 -4.28
C PRO A 256 -1.75 -17.85 -4.95
N ARG A 257 -1.33 -17.65 -6.20
CA ARG A 257 -1.69 -16.45 -6.99
C ARG A 257 -3.21 -16.31 -7.05
N TYR A 258 -3.69 -15.05 -7.03
CA TYR A 258 -5.11 -14.78 -7.22
C TYR A 258 -5.58 -15.20 -8.62
N ARG A 259 -6.84 -15.49 -8.74
CA ARG A 259 -7.51 -15.81 -10.00
C ARG A 259 -7.79 -14.51 -10.78
N ALA A 260 -7.90 -14.61 -12.10
CA ALA A 260 -8.09 -13.46 -12.98
C ALA A 260 -9.40 -12.68 -12.75
N GLY A 261 -10.27 -13.15 -11.87
CA GLY A 261 -11.60 -12.62 -11.69
C GLY A 261 -12.63 -13.41 -12.49
N ARG A 262 -13.83 -12.87 -12.67
CA ARG A 262 -14.95 -13.59 -13.32
C ARG A 262 -15.15 -13.24 -14.80
N GLY A 263 -14.44 -12.27 -15.34
CA GLY A 263 -14.61 -11.87 -16.75
C GLY A 263 -13.55 -10.90 -17.23
N ALA A 264 -13.70 -10.47 -18.48
CA ALA A 264 -12.81 -9.51 -19.08
C ALA A 264 -12.90 -8.15 -18.37
N VAL A 265 -11.75 -7.54 -18.14
CA VAL A 265 -11.62 -6.19 -17.59
C VAL A 265 -11.18 -5.26 -18.71
N GLU A 266 -11.92 -4.18 -18.92
CA GLU A 266 -11.51 -3.13 -19.85
C GLU A 266 -10.29 -2.39 -19.27
N GLU A 267 -9.25 -2.25 -20.08
CA GLU A 267 -8.09 -1.46 -19.69
C GLU A 267 -8.32 0.03 -19.95
N PHE A 268 -8.14 0.83 -18.91
CA PHE A 268 -8.14 2.28 -18.97
C PHE A 268 -6.72 2.79 -18.73
N GLY A 269 -5.97 2.98 -19.80
CA GLY A 269 -4.65 3.60 -19.75
C GLY A 269 -4.74 5.11 -19.46
N TYR A 270 -3.57 5.71 -19.21
CA TYR A 270 -3.41 7.10 -18.80
C TYR A 270 -4.28 8.10 -19.58
N LYS A 271 -4.22 8.07 -20.92
CA LYS A 271 -4.98 8.99 -21.79
C LYS A 271 -6.50 8.82 -21.65
N ARG A 272 -6.97 7.58 -21.50
CA ARG A 272 -8.40 7.29 -21.30
C ARG A 272 -8.89 7.76 -19.93
N ILE A 273 -8.06 7.68 -18.90
CA ILE A 273 -8.38 8.19 -17.55
C ILE A 273 -8.41 9.72 -17.56
N LEU A 274 -7.46 10.41 -18.23
CA LEU A 274 -7.52 11.87 -18.40
C LEU A 274 -8.85 12.32 -19.03
N ALA A 275 -9.22 11.76 -20.17
CA ALA A 275 -10.48 12.09 -20.85
C ALA A 275 -11.71 11.78 -19.99
N LEU A 276 -11.68 10.70 -19.21
CA LEU A 276 -12.75 10.36 -18.28
C LEU A 276 -12.86 11.39 -17.14
N GLN A 277 -11.75 11.81 -16.56
CA GLN A 277 -11.72 12.83 -15.48
C GLN A 277 -12.29 14.16 -16.00
N GLU A 278 -11.91 14.58 -17.20
CA GLU A 278 -12.48 15.79 -17.84
C GLU A 278 -14.00 15.70 -17.98
N GLN A 279 -14.51 14.57 -18.49
CA GLN A 279 -15.95 14.37 -18.68
C GLN A 279 -16.70 14.31 -17.34
N LEU A 280 -16.14 13.66 -16.32
CA LEU A 280 -16.72 13.60 -14.99
C LEU A 280 -16.81 14.99 -14.35
N ASN A 281 -15.71 15.76 -14.37
CA ASN A 281 -15.67 17.12 -13.82
C ASN A 281 -16.65 18.07 -14.54
N LYS A 282 -16.75 18.02 -15.86
CA LYS A 282 -17.74 18.80 -16.65
C LYS A 282 -19.19 18.51 -16.23
N ARG A 283 -19.45 17.31 -15.70
CA ARG A 283 -20.79 16.91 -15.23
C ARG A 283 -20.98 17.02 -13.72
N GLY A 284 -20.04 17.68 -13.01
CA GLY A 284 -20.11 17.95 -11.59
C GLY A 284 -19.67 16.80 -10.68
N PHE A 285 -19.00 15.76 -11.23
CA PHE A 285 -18.40 14.69 -10.42
C PHE A 285 -16.92 15.03 -10.16
N ASP A 286 -16.59 15.49 -8.96
CA ASP A 286 -15.23 15.88 -8.58
C ASP A 286 -14.28 14.69 -8.60
N THR A 287 -13.28 14.73 -9.47
CA THR A 287 -12.21 13.71 -9.57
C THR A 287 -10.98 14.09 -8.75
N GLY A 288 -10.95 15.28 -8.15
CA GLY A 288 -9.81 15.83 -7.42
C GLY A 288 -8.68 16.37 -8.29
N GLY A 289 -8.88 16.40 -9.61
CA GLY A 289 -7.94 16.86 -10.61
C GLY A 289 -7.94 15.99 -11.86
N ILE A 290 -7.29 16.47 -12.92
CA ILE A 290 -7.14 15.77 -14.19
C ILE A 290 -5.67 15.37 -14.32
N ASP A 291 -5.32 14.23 -13.72
CA ASP A 291 -3.94 13.75 -13.59
C ASP A 291 -3.67 12.39 -14.25
N GLY A 292 -4.70 11.80 -14.88
CA GLY A 292 -4.62 10.50 -15.53
C GLY A 292 -4.50 9.31 -14.56
N LYS A 293 -4.68 9.54 -13.25
CA LYS A 293 -4.61 8.49 -12.23
C LYS A 293 -6.00 8.13 -11.72
N HIS A 294 -6.29 6.84 -11.65
CA HIS A 294 -7.55 6.35 -11.10
C HIS A 294 -7.43 6.19 -9.57
N GLY A 295 -7.23 7.34 -8.88
CA GLY A 295 -7.08 7.44 -7.43
C GLY A 295 -8.43 7.42 -6.69
N VAL A 296 -8.39 7.65 -5.37
CA VAL A 296 -9.57 7.56 -4.49
C VAL A 296 -10.70 8.49 -4.94
N LYS A 297 -10.41 9.76 -5.24
CA LYS A 297 -11.43 10.72 -5.70
C LYS A 297 -11.99 10.36 -7.06
N SER A 298 -11.15 9.97 -8.02
CA SER A 298 -11.62 9.51 -9.35
C SER A 298 -12.50 8.27 -9.24
N ARG A 299 -12.17 7.32 -8.35
CA ARG A 299 -13.00 6.15 -8.06
C ARG A 299 -14.36 6.53 -7.48
N ALA A 300 -14.38 7.49 -6.54
CA ALA A 300 -15.62 8.02 -5.96
C ALA A 300 -16.48 8.73 -7.02
N ALA A 301 -15.90 9.54 -7.88
CA ALA A 301 -16.57 10.21 -8.99
C ALA A 301 -17.16 9.21 -9.99
N VAL A 302 -16.40 8.18 -10.36
CA VAL A 302 -16.88 7.08 -11.22
C VAL A 302 -18.07 6.38 -10.58
N LYS A 303 -17.98 6.04 -9.28
CA LYS A 303 -19.07 5.40 -8.53
C LYS A 303 -20.33 6.26 -8.49
N ALA A 304 -20.19 7.55 -8.19
CA ALA A 304 -21.32 8.49 -8.18
C ALA A 304 -21.99 8.59 -9.56
N ALA A 305 -21.21 8.67 -10.62
CA ALA A 305 -21.73 8.67 -11.98
C ALA A 305 -22.42 7.32 -12.34
N GLN A 306 -21.84 6.20 -11.96
CA GLN A 306 -22.46 4.88 -12.15
C GLN A 306 -23.82 4.79 -11.45
N ILE A 307 -23.93 5.28 -10.22
CA ILE A 307 -25.20 5.34 -9.47
C ILE A 307 -26.21 6.21 -10.22
N LYS A 308 -25.81 7.43 -10.63
CA LYS A 308 -26.70 8.37 -11.36
C LYS A 308 -27.24 7.77 -12.66
N PHE A 309 -26.43 6.99 -13.37
CA PHE A 309 -26.82 6.41 -14.65
C PHE A 309 -27.38 4.98 -14.52
N GLY A 310 -27.66 4.48 -13.32
CA GLY A 310 -28.21 3.13 -13.10
C GLY A 310 -27.26 1.99 -13.51
N LEU A 311 -25.95 2.27 -13.54
CA LEU A 311 -24.92 1.27 -13.86
C LEU A 311 -24.44 0.55 -12.58
N PRO A 312 -23.86 -0.65 -12.71
CA PRO A 312 -23.20 -1.30 -11.58
C PRO A 312 -22.10 -0.42 -10.98
N ALA A 313 -22.31 0.02 -9.73
CA ALA A 313 -21.48 1.02 -9.06
C ALA A 313 -20.27 0.39 -8.36
N ASP A 314 -19.33 -0.15 -9.14
CA ASP A 314 -18.13 -0.87 -8.69
C ASP A 314 -16.85 -0.01 -8.64
N SER A 315 -17.01 1.30 -8.84
CA SER A 315 -15.93 2.30 -8.83
C SER A 315 -14.86 2.10 -9.92
N TYR A 316 -15.09 1.23 -10.92
CA TYR A 316 -14.17 1.03 -12.02
C TYR A 316 -14.79 1.52 -13.34
N PRO A 317 -14.04 2.23 -14.19
CA PRO A 317 -14.59 2.78 -15.42
C PRO A 317 -14.97 1.68 -16.42
N SER A 318 -15.94 2.00 -17.28
CA SER A 318 -16.36 1.14 -18.36
C SER A 318 -16.68 1.96 -19.61
N SER A 319 -16.60 1.36 -20.79
CA SER A 319 -17.00 2.02 -22.05
C SER A 319 -18.47 2.46 -22.02
N GLU A 320 -19.33 1.73 -21.29
CA GLU A 320 -20.72 2.13 -21.08
C GLU A 320 -20.83 3.44 -20.30
N LEU A 321 -20.08 3.57 -19.20
CA LEU A 321 -20.05 4.83 -18.44
C LEU A 321 -19.57 5.99 -19.31
N VAL A 322 -18.50 5.79 -20.10
CA VAL A 322 -17.97 6.83 -21.01
C VAL A 322 -19.01 7.27 -22.03
N ARG A 323 -19.81 6.34 -22.57
CA ARG A 323 -20.92 6.69 -23.47
C ARG A 323 -22.00 7.54 -22.78
N ARG A 324 -22.36 7.24 -21.53
CA ARG A 324 -23.35 8.00 -20.75
C ARG A 324 -22.86 9.40 -20.35
N LEU A 325 -21.55 9.58 -20.32
CA LEU A 325 -20.92 10.88 -20.03
C LEU A 325 -20.74 11.77 -21.26
N ARG A 326 -21.02 11.30 -22.46
CA ARG A 326 -21.06 12.11 -23.71
C ARG A 326 -22.43 12.77 -23.85
#